data_b3bee4fbc7a5291c32a7c854ce1904d1
#
_entry.id   b3bee4fbc7a5291c32a7c854ce1904d1
#
_cell.length_a   1.000
_cell.length_b   1.000
_cell.length_c   1.000
_cell.angle_alpha   90.00
_cell.angle_beta   90.00
_cell.angle_gamma   90.00
#
_symmetry.space_group_name_H-M   'P 1'
#
loop_
_entity.id
_entity.type
_entity.pdbx_description
1 polymer ?
#
loop_
_entity_poly.entity_id
_entity_poly.type
_entity_poly.pdbx_seq_one_letter_code
_entity_poly.pdbx_strand_id
1 'polypeptide(L)'
;MTTSPVAMTESLAAYVDHLWDAVVTVDEHAAVRRVFDAVDAGVPPEDVLLDIIAPVQHRVGEHWAANKMTVAQEHAATAINDRVIAALAHHRPPAARAERGRITVACVDGEWHALPARLLAEVLRLRGWQVDFLGAQVPAPHLIAHLHQTGPQAVALSSSIATRLPTAHAAITACQAAGVPVLVGGAAFGQDGRYARLLGADAWAPDARTAADFLSRGMPDTRAPALGHQPVDDLPHLSDQEYSLVARTAPQLVKETLAQLEERFPALRDYSDRQRQHTAEDLAHITDFLATALYTDDDELFTGFLTWTGAILTTRGVPAHSLHPTLDALAAQLKDFPRARRILGHARRALVAGPGTDSGPCADTGPGSGPAPGAGTGPRSGTRPGSGSSV
;
A
#
# COMPACT_ATOMS: atom_id res chain seq x y z
N MET A 1 -0.82 57.86 -6.44
CA MET A 1 -0.96 56.67 -7.32
C MET A 1 -0.08 55.59 -6.74
N THR A 2 -0.63 54.80 -5.87
CA THR A 2 0.00 53.64 -5.25
C THR A 2 -0.50 52.39 -5.97
N THR A 3 0.30 51.85 -6.86
CA THR A 3 0.08 50.56 -7.47
C THR A 3 0.29 49.49 -6.39
N SER A 4 -0.80 48.90 -5.90
CA SER A 4 -0.74 47.65 -5.16
C SER A 4 -0.10 46.55 -6.04
N PRO A 5 0.88 45.80 -5.54
CA PRO A 5 1.36 44.64 -6.23
C PRO A 5 0.22 43.60 -6.22
N VAL A 6 -0.26 43.23 -7.39
CA VAL A 6 -1.06 42.01 -7.59
C VAL A 6 -0.11 40.88 -7.24
N ALA A 7 -0.23 40.33 -6.03
CA ALA A 7 0.43 39.09 -5.66
C ALA A 7 -0.09 38.03 -6.65
N MET A 8 0.77 37.58 -7.56
CA MET A 8 0.48 36.39 -8.38
C MET A 8 0.34 35.22 -7.40
N THR A 9 -0.86 34.73 -7.22
CA THR A 9 -1.12 33.53 -6.44
C THR A 9 -0.37 32.39 -7.12
N GLU A 10 0.62 31.83 -6.46
CA GLU A 10 1.38 30.69 -6.94
C GLU A 10 0.42 29.50 -7.18
N SER A 11 0.65 28.72 -8.24
CA SER A 11 -0.22 27.58 -8.53
C SER A 11 0.04 26.43 -7.56
N LEU A 12 -0.95 25.60 -7.25
CA LEU A 12 -0.76 24.40 -6.40
C LEU A 12 0.38 23.52 -6.93
N ALA A 13 0.55 23.41 -8.25
CA ALA A 13 1.64 22.66 -8.87
C ALA A 13 3.03 23.21 -8.48
N ALA A 14 3.20 24.52 -8.36
CA ALA A 14 4.46 25.11 -7.92
C ALA A 14 4.78 24.77 -6.46
N TYR A 15 3.80 24.76 -5.57
CA TYR A 15 3.99 24.29 -4.20
C TYR A 15 4.35 22.81 -4.11
N VAL A 16 3.76 21.97 -4.97
CA VAL A 16 4.13 20.54 -5.10
C VAL A 16 5.60 20.41 -5.48
N ASP A 17 6.07 21.16 -6.48
CA ASP A 17 7.48 21.12 -6.92
C ASP A 17 8.41 21.65 -5.84
N HIS A 18 8.07 22.74 -5.16
CA HIS A 18 8.90 23.27 -4.06
C HIS A 18 8.99 22.31 -2.86
N LEU A 19 7.90 21.63 -2.51
CA LEU A 19 7.92 20.61 -1.46
C LEU A 19 8.72 19.39 -1.92
N TRP A 20 8.54 18.96 -3.18
CA TRP A 20 9.30 17.87 -3.77
C TRP A 20 10.82 18.11 -3.66
N ASP A 21 11.30 19.29 -4.06
CA ASP A 21 12.72 19.63 -4.02
C ASP A 21 13.29 19.56 -2.59
N ALA A 22 12.53 20.01 -1.59
CA ALA A 22 12.91 19.90 -0.20
C ALA A 22 12.95 18.45 0.29
N VAL A 23 11.96 17.63 -0.10
CA VAL A 23 11.85 16.23 0.31
C VAL A 23 12.97 15.37 -0.29
N VAL A 24 13.30 15.53 -1.59
CA VAL A 24 14.35 14.74 -2.23
C VAL A 24 15.76 15.11 -1.76
N THR A 25 15.96 16.34 -1.30
CA THR A 25 17.21 16.79 -0.70
C THR A 25 17.29 16.51 0.82
N VAL A 26 16.27 15.88 1.38
CA VAL A 26 16.15 15.53 2.81
C VAL A 26 16.23 16.78 3.71
N ASP A 27 15.77 17.95 3.24
CA ASP A 27 15.67 19.19 4.00
C ASP A 27 14.29 19.33 4.65
N GLU A 28 14.14 18.74 5.85
CA GLU A 28 12.90 18.78 6.62
C GLU A 28 12.46 20.21 6.94
N HIS A 29 13.43 21.09 7.29
CA HIS A 29 13.10 22.48 7.62
C HIS A 29 12.60 23.25 6.40
N ALA A 30 13.18 23.02 5.23
CA ALA A 30 12.65 23.58 3.99
C ALA A 30 11.27 23.03 3.68
N ALA A 31 11.04 21.71 3.81
CA ALA A 31 9.74 21.09 3.57
C ALA A 31 8.65 21.73 4.43
N VAL A 32 8.88 21.89 5.73
CA VAL A 32 7.96 22.57 6.65
C VAL A 32 7.70 24.01 6.19
N ARG A 33 8.74 24.78 5.89
CA ARG A 33 8.57 26.17 5.40
C ARG A 33 7.71 26.23 4.15
N ARG A 34 7.94 25.36 3.13
CA ARG A 34 7.18 25.36 1.88
C ARG A 34 5.69 25.08 2.08
N VAL A 35 5.36 24.22 3.02
CA VAL A 35 3.96 23.95 3.37
C VAL A 35 3.32 25.16 4.06
N PHE A 36 4.05 25.84 4.95
CA PHE A 36 3.53 27.06 5.59
C PHE A 36 3.46 28.24 4.64
N ASP A 37 4.37 28.38 3.68
CA ASP A 37 4.28 29.37 2.61
C ASP A 37 2.93 29.24 1.86
N ALA A 38 2.47 28.00 1.57
CA ALA A 38 1.17 27.75 0.95
C ALA A 38 -0.01 28.18 1.88
N VAL A 39 0.06 27.82 3.16
CA VAL A 39 -0.97 28.22 4.15
C VAL A 39 -1.04 29.74 4.30
N ASP A 40 0.10 30.41 4.40
CA ASP A 40 0.18 31.88 4.53
C ASP A 40 -0.29 32.59 3.26
N ALA A 41 -0.15 31.96 2.09
CA ALA A 41 -0.74 32.41 0.84
C ALA A 41 -2.25 32.16 0.74
N GLY A 42 -2.88 31.53 1.73
CA GLY A 42 -4.31 31.31 1.83
C GLY A 42 -4.80 29.99 1.25
N VAL A 43 -3.92 29.02 0.93
CA VAL A 43 -4.33 27.68 0.51
C VAL A 43 -5.00 26.98 1.71
N PRO A 44 -6.21 26.43 1.54
CA PRO A 44 -6.89 25.72 2.62
C PRO A 44 -6.05 24.54 3.13
N PRO A 45 -5.96 24.30 4.44
CA PRO A 45 -5.16 23.20 4.98
C PRO A 45 -5.55 21.80 4.46
N GLU A 46 -6.82 21.57 4.12
CA GLU A 46 -7.25 20.33 3.48
C GLU A 46 -6.63 20.18 2.08
N ASP A 47 -6.57 21.23 1.29
CA ASP A 47 -5.95 21.23 -0.03
C ASP A 47 -4.42 21.10 0.07
N VAL A 48 -3.80 21.68 1.12
CA VAL A 48 -2.38 21.45 1.40
C VAL A 48 -2.10 19.98 1.66
N LEU A 49 -2.93 19.29 2.45
CA LEU A 49 -2.80 17.86 2.72
C LEU A 49 -2.98 17.01 1.46
N LEU A 50 -4.04 17.28 0.69
CA LEU A 50 -4.50 16.38 -0.36
C LEU A 50 -4.00 16.76 -1.75
N ASP A 51 -3.74 18.04 -2.01
CA ASP A 51 -3.35 18.52 -3.34
C ASP A 51 -1.88 18.98 -3.41
N ILE A 52 -1.15 18.98 -2.26
CA ILE A 52 0.28 19.26 -2.21
C ILE A 52 1.05 18.06 -1.61
N ILE A 53 0.77 17.67 -0.37
CA ILE A 53 1.56 16.63 0.32
C ILE A 53 1.27 15.26 -0.27
N ALA A 54 0.02 14.89 -0.51
CA ALA A 54 -0.33 13.58 -1.07
C ALA A 54 0.27 13.37 -2.47
N PRO A 55 0.23 14.33 -3.43
CA PRO A 55 0.92 14.20 -4.71
C PRO A 55 2.45 14.05 -4.59
N VAL A 56 3.10 14.75 -3.64
CA VAL A 56 4.53 14.57 -3.38
C VAL A 56 4.82 13.16 -2.91
N GLN A 57 4.03 12.62 -1.98
CA GLN A 57 4.20 11.23 -1.53
C GLN A 57 3.97 10.22 -2.66
N HIS A 58 2.98 10.46 -3.52
CA HIS A 58 2.74 9.63 -4.70
C HIS A 58 3.97 9.62 -5.63
N ARG A 59 4.52 10.81 -5.94
CA ARG A 59 5.73 10.97 -6.75
C ARG A 59 6.96 10.27 -6.14
N VAL A 60 7.06 10.21 -4.80
CA VAL A 60 8.09 9.42 -4.09
C VAL A 60 7.97 7.94 -4.46
N GLY A 61 6.76 7.38 -4.41
CA GLY A 61 6.51 5.99 -4.79
C GLY A 61 6.83 5.69 -6.24
N GLU A 62 6.44 6.57 -7.18
CA GLU A 62 6.76 6.44 -8.61
C GLU A 62 8.29 6.46 -8.87
N HIS A 63 9.01 7.37 -8.22
CA HIS A 63 10.47 7.46 -8.36
C HIS A 63 11.19 6.24 -7.80
N TRP A 64 10.70 5.68 -6.69
CA TRP A 64 11.20 4.43 -6.14
C TRP A 64 10.94 3.26 -7.11
N ALA A 65 9.73 3.11 -7.63
CA ALA A 65 9.36 2.06 -8.58
C ALA A 65 10.19 2.16 -9.87
N ALA A 66 10.46 3.39 -10.35
CA ALA A 66 11.30 3.67 -11.52
C ALA A 66 12.81 3.54 -11.24
N ASN A 67 13.24 3.06 -10.08
CA ASN A 67 14.65 2.95 -9.65
C ASN A 67 15.42 4.29 -9.68
N LYS A 68 14.70 5.41 -9.56
CA LYS A 68 15.27 6.78 -9.46
C LYS A 68 15.52 7.20 -8.00
N MET A 69 15.00 6.42 -7.05
CA MET A 69 15.11 6.66 -5.62
C MET A 69 15.41 5.33 -4.91
N THR A 70 16.33 5.36 -3.95
CA THR A 70 16.63 4.20 -3.11
C THR A 70 15.56 4.02 -2.02
N VAL A 71 15.45 2.83 -1.44
CA VAL A 71 14.56 2.57 -0.28
C VAL A 71 14.86 3.53 0.87
N ALA A 72 16.13 3.82 1.16
CA ALA A 72 16.50 4.75 2.23
C ALA A 72 16.03 6.19 1.96
N GLN A 73 16.10 6.63 0.70
CA GLN A 73 15.60 7.95 0.30
C GLN A 73 14.08 8.02 0.37
N GLU A 74 13.38 6.96 -0.07
CA GLU A 74 11.93 6.85 0.04
C GLU A 74 11.49 6.92 1.52
N HIS A 75 12.13 6.16 2.41
CA HIS A 75 11.84 6.21 3.85
C HIS A 75 12.09 7.59 4.46
N ALA A 76 13.18 8.26 4.09
CA ALA A 76 13.47 9.62 4.55
C ALA A 76 12.40 10.61 4.06
N ALA A 77 12.00 10.51 2.79
CA ALA A 77 10.96 11.33 2.19
C ALA A 77 9.60 11.14 2.89
N THR A 78 9.19 9.89 3.10
CA THR A 78 7.96 9.55 3.82
C THR A 78 7.97 10.06 5.26
N ALA A 79 9.10 9.95 5.97
CA ALA A 79 9.26 10.48 7.31
C ALA A 79 9.18 12.02 7.37
N ILE A 80 9.71 12.71 6.36
CA ILE A 80 9.59 14.17 6.24
C ILE A 80 8.12 14.56 6.01
N ASN A 81 7.43 13.89 5.09
CA ASN A 81 6.02 14.16 4.82
C ASN A 81 5.15 13.95 6.07
N ASP A 82 5.38 12.89 6.86
CA ASP A 82 4.64 12.67 8.12
C ASP A 82 4.88 13.80 9.13
N ARG A 83 6.13 14.27 9.27
CA ARG A 83 6.45 15.41 10.17
C ARG A 83 5.86 16.72 9.69
N VAL A 84 5.83 16.96 8.39
CA VAL A 84 5.18 18.14 7.80
C VAL A 84 3.68 18.12 8.09
N ILE A 85 3.02 16.97 7.95
CA ILE A 85 1.60 16.79 8.33
C ILE A 85 1.41 17.09 9.83
N ALA A 86 2.30 16.57 10.69
CA ALA A 86 2.24 16.82 12.12
C ALA A 86 2.41 18.31 12.46
N ALA A 87 3.36 18.98 11.81
CA ALA A 87 3.59 20.41 12.00
C ALA A 87 2.35 21.25 11.59
N LEU A 88 1.75 20.91 10.44
CA LEU A 88 0.52 21.55 9.96
C LEU A 88 -0.65 21.36 10.95
N ALA A 89 -0.81 20.15 11.50
CA ALA A 89 -1.85 19.82 12.46
C ALA A 89 -1.72 20.65 13.76
N HIS A 90 -0.49 20.93 14.21
CA HIS A 90 -0.22 21.69 15.43
C HIS A 90 -0.22 23.21 15.24
N HIS A 91 -0.11 23.70 14.02
CA HIS A 91 -0.11 25.14 13.74
C HIS A 91 -1.46 25.81 14.00
N ARG A 92 -2.54 25.05 13.97
CA ARG A 92 -3.88 25.58 14.22
C ARG A 92 -4.22 25.52 15.71
N PRO A 93 -4.89 26.57 16.24
CA PRO A 93 -5.47 26.47 17.57
C PRO A 93 -6.45 25.25 17.58
N PRO A 94 -6.52 24.52 18.71
CA PRO A 94 -7.48 23.43 18.84
C PRO A 94 -8.86 23.93 18.43
N ALA A 95 -9.47 23.24 17.46
CA ALA A 95 -10.82 23.58 17.05
C ALA A 95 -11.72 23.67 18.27
N ALA A 96 -12.52 24.71 18.36
CA ALA A 96 -13.58 24.77 19.33
C ALA A 96 -14.36 23.45 19.25
N ARG A 97 -14.47 22.73 20.37
CA ARG A 97 -15.07 21.42 20.61
C ARG A 97 -15.47 20.67 19.33
N ALA A 98 -14.97 19.45 19.14
CA ALA A 98 -15.43 18.58 18.05
C ALA A 98 -16.97 18.49 18.14
N GLU A 99 -17.65 19.13 17.18
CA GLU A 99 -19.12 19.21 17.13
C GLU A 99 -19.74 17.94 16.54
N ARG A 100 -18.92 17.17 15.83
CA ARG A 100 -19.26 15.88 15.21
C ARG A 100 -18.76 14.75 16.09
N GLY A 101 -19.37 13.62 16.09
CA GLY A 101 -19.00 12.49 16.93
C GLY A 101 -17.55 12.00 16.77
N ARG A 102 -17.26 10.81 17.28
CA ARG A 102 -15.93 10.21 17.29
C ARG A 102 -15.79 9.22 16.13
N ILE A 103 -14.64 9.25 15.47
CA ILE A 103 -14.21 8.27 14.44
C ILE A 103 -12.87 7.67 14.87
N THR A 104 -12.74 6.35 14.78
CA THR A 104 -11.45 5.69 14.93
C THR A 104 -10.85 5.46 13.53
N VAL A 105 -9.58 5.82 13.34
CA VAL A 105 -8.84 5.61 12.09
C VAL A 105 -7.63 4.73 12.38
N ALA A 106 -7.50 3.61 11.67
CA ALA A 106 -6.45 2.63 11.88
C ALA A 106 -5.99 2.01 10.55
N CYS A 107 -4.75 1.54 10.50
CA CYS A 107 -4.34 0.60 9.47
C CYS A 107 -4.68 -0.84 9.90
N VAL A 108 -4.97 -1.68 8.92
CA VAL A 108 -5.16 -3.12 9.12
C VAL A 108 -3.92 -3.73 9.76
N ASP A 109 -4.08 -4.80 10.55
CA ASP A 109 -2.96 -5.52 11.15
C ASP A 109 -1.96 -5.99 10.09
N GLY A 110 -0.67 -5.75 10.33
CA GLY A 110 0.41 -5.97 9.38
C GLY A 110 0.52 -4.91 8.27
N GLU A 111 -0.37 -3.91 8.20
CA GLU A 111 -0.25 -2.77 7.28
C GLU A 111 0.52 -1.63 7.94
N TRP A 112 1.64 -1.27 7.37
CA TRP A 112 2.56 -0.26 7.91
C TRP A 112 2.58 1.06 7.14
N HIS A 113 1.89 1.14 5.98
CA HIS A 113 1.72 2.38 5.22
C HIS A 113 0.68 3.29 5.90
N ALA A 114 1.12 3.98 6.95
CA ALA A 114 0.23 4.78 7.78
C ALA A 114 -0.15 6.14 7.17
N LEU A 115 0.59 6.64 6.19
CA LEU A 115 0.43 8.02 5.69
C LEU A 115 -0.95 8.27 5.07
N PRO A 116 -1.56 7.36 4.27
CA PRO A 116 -2.93 7.55 3.77
C PRO A 116 -3.96 7.66 4.91
N ALA A 117 -3.85 6.80 5.93
CA ALA A 117 -4.70 6.85 7.12
C ALA A 117 -4.45 8.15 7.93
N ARG A 118 -3.20 8.62 7.99
CA ARG A 118 -2.85 9.88 8.64
C ARG A 118 -3.49 11.08 7.95
N LEU A 119 -3.43 11.13 6.62
CA LEU A 119 -4.09 12.18 5.83
C LEU A 119 -5.60 12.20 6.10
N LEU A 120 -6.27 11.04 6.07
CA LEU A 120 -7.69 10.94 6.40
C LEU A 120 -7.97 11.45 7.82
N ALA A 121 -7.15 11.07 8.81
CA ALA A 121 -7.33 11.50 10.20
C ALA A 121 -7.26 13.03 10.33
N GLU A 122 -6.31 13.67 9.64
CA GLU A 122 -6.20 15.14 9.68
C GLU A 122 -7.35 15.83 8.94
N VAL A 123 -7.78 15.32 7.78
CA VAL A 123 -8.96 15.84 7.07
C VAL A 123 -10.21 15.75 7.95
N LEU A 124 -10.42 14.63 8.64
CA LEU A 124 -11.55 14.47 9.55
C LEU A 124 -11.50 15.46 10.72
N ARG A 125 -10.31 15.70 11.30
CA ARG A 125 -10.11 16.73 12.34
C ARG A 125 -10.41 18.13 11.84
N LEU A 126 -9.97 18.46 10.61
CA LEU A 126 -10.28 19.73 9.96
C LEU A 126 -11.78 19.95 9.78
N ARG A 127 -12.53 18.87 9.56
CA ARG A 127 -13.98 18.87 9.38
C ARG A 127 -14.77 18.72 10.69
N GLY A 128 -14.10 18.82 11.85
CA GLY A 128 -14.72 18.88 13.17
C GLY A 128 -15.07 17.53 13.80
N TRP A 129 -14.44 16.42 13.34
CA TRP A 129 -14.54 15.12 13.99
C TRP A 129 -13.57 14.99 15.16
N GLN A 130 -13.97 14.29 16.21
CA GLN A 130 -13.04 13.74 17.18
C GLN A 130 -12.42 12.47 16.58
N VAL A 131 -11.10 12.44 16.43
CA VAL A 131 -10.42 11.35 15.72
C VAL A 131 -9.41 10.67 16.63
N ASP A 132 -9.61 9.39 16.86
CA ASP A 132 -8.63 8.50 17.46
C ASP A 132 -7.82 7.85 16.32
N PHE A 133 -6.62 8.38 16.08
CA PHE A 133 -5.71 7.82 15.08
C PHE A 133 -4.79 6.78 15.73
N LEU A 134 -4.99 5.50 15.42
CA LEU A 134 -4.23 4.40 16.02
C LEU A 134 -2.95 4.07 15.24
N GLY A 135 -2.81 4.56 14.02
CA GLY A 135 -1.60 4.38 13.21
C GLY A 135 -1.51 3.03 12.50
N ALA A 136 -0.25 2.60 12.26
CA ALA A 136 0.09 1.38 11.54
C ALA A 136 -0.07 0.12 12.39
N GLN A 137 -0.27 -1.03 11.70
CA GLN A 137 -0.18 -2.37 12.30
C GLN A 137 -1.01 -2.55 13.57
N VAL A 138 -2.29 -2.18 13.52
CA VAL A 138 -3.15 -2.27 14.71
C VAL A 138 -3.74 -3.68 14.81
N PRO A 139 -3.32 -4.51 15.80
CA PRO A 139 -3.86 -5.85 15.94
C PRO A 139 -5.35 -5.81 16.24
N ALA A 140 -6.14 -6.65 15.57
CA ALA A 140 -7.59 -6.66 15.67
C ALA A 140 -8.12 -6.73 17.14
N PRO A 141 -7.56 -7.54 18.06
CA PRO A 141 -8.03 -7.55 19.45
C PRO A 141 -7.88 -6.20 20.16
N HIS A 142 -6.80 -5.45 19.88
CA HIS A 142 -6.58 -4.13 20.47
C HIS A 142 -7.50 -3.08 19.85
N LEU A 143 -7.74 -3.17 18.54
CA LEU A 143 -8.73 -2.33 17.89
C LEU A 143 -10.12 -2.53 18.52
N ILE A 144 -10.59 -3.76 18.65
CA ILE A 144 -11.90 -4.07 19.24
C ILE A 144 -12.00 -3.58 20.70
N ALA A 145 -10.95 -3.79 21.50
CA ALA A 145 -10.91 -3.27 22.86
C ALA A 145 -11.05 -1.73 22.89
N HIS A 146 -10.36 -1.03 21.98
CA HIS A 146 -10.47 0.42 21.84
C HIS A 146 -11.88 0.87 21.44
N LEU A 147 -12.52 0.18 20.48
CA LEU A 147 -13.88 0.50 20.03
C LEU A 147 -14.89 0.36 21.18
N HIS A 148 -14.78 -0.69 22.00
CA HIS A 148 -15.64 -0.86 23.18
C HIS A 148 -15.43 0.22 24.25
N GLN A 149 -14.19 0.72 24.43
CA GLN A 149 -13.87 1.75 25.40
C GLN A 149 -14.34 3.14 24.98
N THR A 150 -14.27 3.44 23.68
CA THR A 150 -14.45 4.80 23.16
C THR A 150 -15.79 5.03 22.49
N GLY A 151 -16.48 3.98 22.04
CA GLY A 151 -17.79 4.02 21.40
C GLY A 151 -17.84 4.94 20.17
N PRO A 152 -16.96 4.76 19.16
CA PRO A 152 -16.97 5.62 17.98
C PRO A 152 -18.21 5.37 17.11
N GLN A 153 -18.58 6.37 16.30
CA GLN A 153 -19.69 6.25 15.35
C GLN A 153 -19.33 5.37 14.15
N ALA A 154 -18.05 5.31 13.79
CA ALA A 154 -17.52 4.45 12.75
C ALA A 154 -16.03 4.20 12.97
N VAL A 155 -15.52 3.14 12.33
CA VAL A 155 -14.10 2.91 12.16
C VAL A 155 -13.73 3.03 10.68
N ALA A 156 -12.64 3.73 10.39
CA ALA A 156 -12.03 3.82 9.06
C ALA A 156 -10.76 2.96 9.03
N LEU A 157 -10.75 1.91 8.23
CA LEU A 157 -9.61 0.99 8.07
C LEU A 157 -8.89 1.28 6.75
N SER A 158 -7.57 1.44 6.83
CA SER A 158 -6.71 1.67 5.66
C SER A 158 -5.81 0.48 5.39
N SER A 159 -5.70 0.09 4.12
CA SER A 159 -4.71 -0.88 3.65
C SER A 159 -4.24 -0.53 2.24
N SER A 160 -2.94 -0.55 2.03
CA SER A 160 -2.30 -0.28 0.74
C SER A 160 -1.88 -1.55 0.01
N ILE A 161 -1.61 -2.64 0.75
CA ILE A 161 -1.09 -3.90 0.19
C ILE A 161 -2.20 -4.94 0.13
N ALA A 162 -2.47 -5.45 -1.06
CA ALA A 162 -3.54 -6.43 -1.29
C ALA A 162 -3.39 -7.73 -0.48
N THR A 163 -2.17 -8.14 -0.13
CA THR A 163 -1.94 -9.33 0.72
C THR A 163 -2.53 -9.20 2.12
N ARG A 164 -2.97 -8.00 2.51
CA ARG A 164 -3.67 -7.75 3.78
C ARG A 164 -5.20 -7.94 3.69
N LEU A 165 -5.76 -8.23 2.51
CA LEU A 165 -7.21 -8.41 2.35
C LEU A 165 -7.80 -9.49 3.27
N PRO A 166 -7.19 -10.67 3.47
CA PRO A 166 -7.71 -11.64 4.44
C PRO A 166 -7.75 -11.10 5.88
N THR A 167 -6.72 -10.37 6.28
CA THR A 167 -6.65 -9.72 7.61
C THR A 167 -7.64 -8.57 7.72
N ALA A 168 -7.80 -7.78 6.64
CA ALA A 168 -8.80 -6.73 6.57
C ALA A 168 -10.22 -7.27 6.73
N HIS A 169 -10.54 -8.41 6.07
CA HIS A 169 -11.82 -9.07 6.23
C HIS A 169 -12.10 -9.47 7.68
N ALA A 170 -11.13 -10.09 8.35
CA ALA A 170 -11.27 -10.44 9.77
C ALA A 170 -11.51 -9.20 10.65
N ALA A 171 -10.80 -8.08 10.37
CA ALA A 171 -10.98 -6.83 11.09
C ALA A 171 -12.35 -6.19 10.83
N ILE A 172 -12.83 -6.18 9.56
CA ILE A 172 -14.16 -5.69 9.19
C ILE A 172 -15.23 -6.46 9.96
N THR A 173 -15.22 -7.79 9.88
CA THR A 173 -16.20 -8.66 10.57
C THR A 173 -16.18 -8.45 12.08
N ALA A 174 -14.98 -8.33 12.69
CA ALA A 174 -14.86 -8.12 14.13
C ALA A 174 -15.42 -6.76 14.56
N CYS A 175 -15.16 -5.68 13.80
CA CYS A 175 -15.69 -4.34 14.08
C CYS A 175 -17.23 -4.31 13.95
N GLN A 176 -17.77 -4.94 12.92
CA GLN A 176 -19.22 -5.07 12.72
C GLN A 176 -19.88 -5.89 13.83
N ALA A 177 -19.25 -6.98 14.28
CA ALA A 177 -19.69 -7.76 15.42
C ALA A 177 -19.68 -6.95 16.74
N ALA A 178 -18.77 -5.98 16.87
CA ALA A 178 -18.77 -5.01 17.97
C ALA A 178 -19.83 -3.90 17.82
N GLY A 179 -20.63 -3.91 16.75
CA GLY A 179 -21.67 -2.93 16.48
C GLY A 179 -21.16 -1.61 15.93
N VAL A 180 -19.94 -1.56 15.39
CA VAL A 180 -19.32 -0.36 14.83
C VAL A 180 -19.23 -0.50 13.30
N PRO A 181 -19.87 0.38 12.52
CA PRO A 181 -19.79 0.34 11.06
C PRO A 181 -18.39 0.66 10.54
N VAL A 182 -18.02 0.01 9.43
CA VAL A 182 -16.67 0.03 8.87
C VAL A 182 -16.65 0.71 7.51
N LEU A 183 -15.88 1.79 7.40
CA LEU A 183 -15.46 2.38 6.14
C LEU A 183 -14.05 1.91 5.83
N VAL A 184 -13.80 1.44 4.61
CA VAL A 184 -12.45 1.04 4.20
C VAL A 184 -11.93 1.91 3.06
N GLY A 185 -10.60 2.02 2.96
CA GLY A 185 -9.91 2.74 1.90
C GLY A 185 -8.47 2.28 1.72
N GLY A 186 -7.84 2.82 0.70
CA GLY A 186 -6.48 2.48 0.29
C GLY A 186 -6.45 1.48 -0.86
N ALA A 187 -5.27 1.39 -1.51
CA ALA A 187 -5.07 0.67 -2.77
C ALA A 187 -5.42 -0.83 -2.72
N ALA A 188 -5.30 -1.45 -1.54
CA ALA A 188 -5.63 -2.87 -1.34
C ALA A 188 -7.07 -3.22 -1.72
N PHE A 189 -8.02 -2.29 -1.59
CA PHE A 189 -9.43 -2.55 -1.84
C PHE A 189 -9.84 -2.42 -3.32
N GLY A 190 -8.88 -2.15 -4.20
CA GLY A 190 -9.11 -1.93 -5.63
C GLY A 190 -9.61 -0.50 -5.93
N GLN A 191 -9.43 -0.05 -7.17
CA GLN A 191 -9.77 1.32 -7.57
C GLN A 191 -11.27 1.61 -7.56
N ASP A 192 -12.07 0.58 -7.76
CA ASP A 192 -13.53 0.63 -7.75
C ASP A 192 -14.14 0.13 -6.43
N GLY A 193 -13.33 -0.23 -5.43
CA GLY A 193 -13.77 -0.79 -4.16
C GLY A 193 -14.32 -2.22 -4.26
N ARG A 194 -13.95 -2.97 -5.30
CA ARG A 194 -14.46 -4.35 -5.51
C ARG A 194 -14.18 -5.26 -4.32
N TYR A 195 -12.99 -5.15 -3.73
CA TYR A 195 -12.65 -5.98 -2.56
C TYR A 195 -13.33 -5.49 -1.28
N ALA A 196 -13.62 -4.19 -1.16
CA ALA A 196 -14.43 -3.69 -0.04
C ALA A 196 -15.84 -4.31 -0.05
N ARG A 197 -16.47 -4.37 -1.23
CA ARG A 197 -17.78 -5.02 -1.41
C ARG A 197 -17.69 -6.53 -1.17
N LEU A 198 -16.67 -7.20 -1.73
CA LEU A 198 -16.45 -8.63 -1.55
C LEU A 198 -16.31 -9.01 -0.07
N LEU A 199 -15.59 -8.18 0.71
CA LEU A 199 -15.31 -8.42 2.13
C LEU A 199 -16.39 -7.85 3.06
N GLY A 200 -17.49 -7.34 2.52
CA GLY A 200 -18.64 -6.90 3.31
C GLY A 200 -18.43 -5.64 4.13
N ALA A 201 -17.52 -4.74 3.72
CA ALA A 201 -17.39 -3.44 4.36
C ALA A 201 -18.66 -2.59 4.16
N ASP A 202 -19.05 -1.82 5.19
CA ASP A 202 -20.27 -0.99 5.14
C ASP A 202 -20.13 0.18 4.17
N ALA A 203 -18.90 0.64 3.93
CA ALA A 203 -18.58 1.69 2.97
C ALA A 203 -17.15 1.57 2.45
N TRP A 204 -16.92 2.18 1.28
CA TRP A 204 -15.62 2.36 0.67
C TRP A 204 -15.46 3.77 0.13
N ALA A 205 -14.22 4.29 0.20
CA ALA A 205 -13.88 5.55 -0.41
C ALA A 205 -12.50 5.47 -1.11
N PRO A 206 -12.36 6.05 -2.32
CA PRO A 206 -11.10 6.03 -3.07
C PRO A 206 -10.03 6.94 -2.44
N ASP A 207 -10.44 7.99 -1.74
CA ASP A 207 -9.57 9.02 -1.18
C ASP A 207 -10.13 9.59 0.13
N ALA A 208 -9.30 10.38 0.82
CA ALA A 208 -9.65 10.94 2.12
C ALA A 208 -10.78 12.01 2.04
N ARG A 209 -10.87 12.75 0.93
CA ARG A 209 -11.93 13.77 0.73
C ARG A 209 -13.28 13.08 0.61
N THR A 210 -13.38 12.07 -0.26
CA THR A 210 -14.58 11.25 -0.45
C THR A 210 -14.98 10.51 0.84
N ALA A 211 -14.00 9.96 1.58
CA ALA A 211 -14.23 9.30 2.87
C ALA A 211 -14.85 10.27 3.89
N ALA A 212 -14.29 11.47 4.01
CA ALA A 212 -14.79 12.48 4.92
C ALA A 212 -16.18 13.03 4.53
N ASP A 213 -16.46 13.14 3.22
CA ASP A 213 -17.79 13.47 2.71
C ASP A 213 -18.81 12.38 3.04
N PHE A 214 -18.42 11.11 2.88
CA PHE A 214 -19.28 9.99 3.20
C PHE A 214 -19.63 9.96 4.70
N LEU A 215 -18.63 10.04 5.57
CA LEU A 215 -18.83 10.09 7.03
C LEU A 215 -19.68 11.28 7.46
N SER A 216 -19.56 12.42 6.76
CA SER A 216 -20.36 13.62 7.06
C SER A 216 -21.84 13.46 6.73
N ARG A 217 -22.19 12.57 5.80
CA ARG A 217 -23.59 12.22 5.46
C ARG A 217 -24.18 11.17 6.41
N GLY A 218 -23.35 10.51 7.18
CA GLY A 218 -23.71 9.41 8.10
C GLY A 218 -23.45 8.04 7.50
N MET A 219 -22.99 7.12 8.34
CA MET A 219 -22.83 5.70 7.98
C MET A 219 -24.19 5.02 7.90
N PRO A 220 -24.35 3.97 7.07
CA PRO A 220 -25.53 3.12 7.10
C PRO A 220 -25.78 2.57 8.52
N ASP A 221 -27.04 2.48 8.94
CA ASP A 221 -27.39 1.85 10.22
C ASP A 221 -27.22 0.32 10.10
N THR A 222 -26.08 -0.18 10.60
CA THR A 222 -25.77 -1.62 10.61
C THR A 222 -26.65 -2.43 11.58
N ARG A 223 -27.46 -1.75 12.41
CA ARG A 223 -28.42 -2.41 13.33
C ARG A 223 -29.70 -2.84 12.61
N ALA A 224 -29.95 -2.39 11.41
CA ALA A 224 -31.02 -2.93 10.57
C ALA A 224 -30.63 -4.35 10.17
N PRO A 225 -31.43 -5.39 10.50
CA PRO A 225 -31.13 -6.75 10.04
C PRO A 225 -31.12 -6.73 8.53
N ALA A 226 -29.97 -6.92 7.92
CA ALA A 226 -29.87 -7.16 6.49
C ALA A 226 -30.61 -8.46 6.19
N LEU A 227 -31.88 -8.34 5.79
CA LEU A 227 -32.69 -9.42 5.23
C LEU A 227 -32.16 -9.73 3.82
N GLY A 228 -30.88 -10.02 3.71
CA GLY A 228 -30.19 -10.37 2.49
C GLY A 228 -29.03 -11.28 2.80
N HIS A 229 -28.79 -12.18 1.88
CA HIS A 229 -27.63 -13.07 1.83
C HIS A 229 -26.36 -12.27 2.23
N GLN A 230 -25.68 -12.71 3.27
CA GLN A 230 -24.44 -12.04 3.65
C GLN A 230 -23.39 -12.42 2.59
N PRO A 231 -22.72 -11.45 1.92
CA PRO A 231 -21.69 -11.75 0.91
C PRO A 231 -20.56 -12.65 1.42
N VAL A 232 -20.41 -12.72 2.74
CA VAL A 232 -19.41 -13.54 3.44
C VAL A 232 -19.60 -15.04 3.20
N ASP A 233 -20.84 -15.50 2.99
CA ASP A 233 -21.14 -16.93 2.80
C ASP A 233 -20.72 -17.44 1.42
N ASP A 234 -20.48 -16.53 0.46
CA ASP A 234 -20.10 -16.86 -0.93
C ASP A 234 -18.61 -16.68 -1.21
N LEU A 235 -17.78 -16.44 -0.20
CA LEU A 235 -16.34 -16.26 -0.41
C LEU A 235 -15.69 -17.54 -0.93
N PRO A 236 -14.95 -17.47 -2.04
CA PRO A 236 -14.42 -18.65 -2.73
C PRO A 236 -13.55 -19.56 -1.88
N HIS A 237 -12.85 -19.00 -0.88
CA HIS A 237 -12.01 -19.78 0.03
C HIS A 237 -12.82 -20.67 1.00
N LEU A 238 -14.14 -20.49 1.08
CA LEU A 238 -15.02 -21.35 1.87
C LEU A 238 -15.52 -22.56 1.07
N SER A 239 -15.50 -22.49 -0.28
CA SER A 239 -15.94 -23.57 -1.16
C SER A 239 -14.87 -24.65 -1.37
N ASP A 240 -13.59 -24.31 -1.22
CA ASP A 240 -12.45 -25.21 -1.30
C ASP A 240 -11.41 -24.88 -0.24
N GLN A 241 -10.32 -25.64 -0.18
CA GLN A 241 -9.24 -25.41 0.79
C GLN A 241 -7.95 -24.88 0.15
N GLU A 242 -7.97 -24.49 -1.12
CA GLU A 242 -6.73 -24.08 -1.80
C GLU A 242 -6.07 -22.90 -1.13
N TYR A 243 -6.82 -21.83 -0.81
CA TYR A 243 -6.29 -20.71 -0.04
C TYR A 243 -5.66 -21.15 1.28
N SER A 244 -6.43 -21.89 2.09
CA SER A 244 -5.99 -22.30 3.44
C SER A 244 -4.75 -23.19 3.40
N LEU A 245 -4.66 -24.07 2.40
CA LEU A 245 -3.50 -24.95 2.22
C LEU A 245 -2.29 -24.15 1.75
N VAL A 246 -2.42 -23.29 0.73
CA VAL A 246 -1.32 -22.45 0.22
C VAL A 246 -0.80 -21.51 1.32
N ALA A 247 -1.69 -20.80 2.02
CA ALA A 247 -1.30 -19.89 3.09
C ALA A 247 -0.57 -20.62 4.23
N ARG A 248 -1.04 -21.81 4.63
CA ARG A 248 -0.43 -22.59 5.70
C ARG A 248 0.90 -23.20 5.30
N THR A 249 1.07 -23.59 4.04
CA THR A 249 2.30 -24.22 3.53
C THR A 249 3.25 -23.24 2.86
N ALA A 250 2.95 -21.93 2.86
CA ALA A 250 3.75 -20.91 2.21
C ALA A 250 5.28 -21.00 2.53
N PRO A 251 5.72 -21.18 3.79
CA PRO A 251 7.15 -21.32 4.07
C PRO A 251 7.79 -22.54 3.40
N GLN A 252 7.04 -23.65 3.29
CA GLN A 252 7.50 -24.86 2.60
C GLN A 252 7.55 -24.64 1.08
N LEU A 253 6.51 -24.03 0.50
CA LEU A 253 6.49 -23.69 -0.93
C LEU A 253 7.68 -22.81 -1.32
N VAL A 254 7.98 -21.80 -0.52
CA VAL A 254 9.13 -20.90 -0.72
C VAL A 254 10.44 -21.69 -0.70
N LYS A 255 10.64 -22.53 0.34
CA LYS A 255 11.86 -23.34 0.48
C LYS A 255 12.06 -24.28 -0.69
N GLU A 256 11.03 -25.00 -1.11
CA GLU A 256 11.09 -25.94 -2.22
C GLU A 256 11.26 -25.24 -3.57
N THR A 257 10.61 -24.08 -3.76
CA THR A 257 10.79 -23.25 -4.96
C THR A 257 12.24 -22.76 -5.06
N LEU A 258 12.83 -22.27 -3.96
CA LEU A 258 14.22 -21.83 -3.95
C LEU A 258 15.17 -22.99 -4.30
N ALA A 259 14.97 -24.17 -3.72
CA ALA A 259 15.79 -25.35 -4.03
C ALA A 259 15.70 -25.74 -5.51
N GLN A 260 14.49 -25.74 -6.11
CA GLN A 260 14.31 -26.03 -7.54
C GLN A 260 14.96 -24.97 -8.44
N LEU A 261 14.96 -23.69 -8.02
CA LEU A 261 15.65 -22.63 -8.75
C LEU A 261 17.17 -22.83 -8.69
N GLU A 262 17.73 -23.21 -7.55
CA GLU A 262 19.17 -23.51 -7.40
C GLU A 262 19.61 -24.72 -8.22
N GLU A 263 18.74 -25.72 -8.44
CA GLU A 263 19.00 -26.84 -9.32
C GLU A 263 19.04 -26.42 -10.80
N ARG A 264 18.08 -25.55 -11.21
CA ARG A 264 17.95 -25.06 -12.59
C ARG A 264 19.01 -24.01 -12.95
N PHE A 265 19.42 -23.21 -11.96
CA PHE A 265 20.35 -22.10 -12.11
C PHE A 265 21.49 -22.23 -11.09
N PRO A 266 22.52 -23.04 -11.38
CA PRO A 266 23.63 -23.28 -10.44
C PRO A 266 24.32 -22.00 -9.94
N ALA A 267 24.29 -20.90 -10.73
CA ALA A 267 24.82 -19.61 -10.31
C ALA A 267 24.14 -19.02 -9.06
N LEU A 268 22.92 -19.44 -8.71
CA LEU A 268 22.26 -19.04 -7.47
C LEU A 268 22.95 -19.62 -6.23
N ARG A 269 23.73 -20.70 -6.38
CA ARG A 269 24.51 -21.28 -5.28
C ARG A 269 25.68 -20.41 -4.88
N ASP A 270 26.15 -19.55 -5.79
CA ASP A 270 27.22 -18.59 -5.55
C ASP A 270 26.72 -17.28 -4.92
N TYR A 271 25.41 -17.18 -4.68
CA TYR A 271 24.82 -16.02 -4.02
C TYR A 271 25.27 -15.93 -2.55
N SER A 272 25.56 -14.71 -2.11
CA SER A 272 25.76 -14.43 -0.69
C SER A 272 24.50 -14.75 0.12
N ASP A 273 24.63 -14.98 1.42
CA ASP A 273 23.49 -15.22 2.32
C ASP A 273 22.43 -14.11 2.21
N ARG A 274 22.87 -12.87 2.07
CA ARG A 274 21.96 -11.71 1.87
C ARG A 274 21.18 -11.80 0.55
N GLN A 275 21.82 -12.20 -0.54
CA GLN A 275 21.13 -12.35 -1.83
C GLN A 275 20.15 -13.51 -1.79
N ARG A 276 20.50 -14.62 -1.15
CA ARG A 276 19.62 -15.77 -0.94
C ARG A 276 18.41 -15.39 -0.09
N GLN A 277 18.64 -14.62 0.99
CA GLN A 277 17.55 -14.11 1.84
C GLN A 277 16.59 -13.23 1.03
N HIS A 278 17.08 -12.27 0.25
CA HIS A 278 16.23 -11.43 -0.61
C HIS A 278 15.43 -12.25 -1.64
N THR A 279 16.07 -13.28 -2.25
CA THR A 279 15.34 -14.18 -3.16
C THR A 279 14.23 -14.93 -2.42
N ALA A 280 14.48 -15.41 -1.20
CA ALA A 280 13.44 -16.06 -0.41
C ALA A 280 12.31 -15.12 0.00
N GLU A 281 12.63 -13.87 0.31
CA GLU A 281 11.63 -12.80 0.59
C GLU A 281 10.76 -12.51 -0.65
N ASP A 282 11.37 -12.41 -1.84
CA ASP A 282 10.64 -12.22 -3.10
C ASP A 282 9.69 -13.41 -3.39
N LEU A 283 10.16 -14.64 -3.17
CA LEU A 283 9.34 -15.85 -3.31
C LEU A 283 8.19 -15.88 -2.30
N ALA A 284 8.42 -15.41 -1.07
CA ALA A 284 7.37 -15.29 -0.05
C ALA A 284 6.30 -14.28 -0.49
N HIS A 285 6.69 -13.11 -1.01
CA HIS A 285 5.75 -12.13 -1.56
C HIS A 285 4.92 -12.70 -2.71
N ILE A 286 5.54 -13.42 -3.66
CA ILE A 286 4.82 -14.07 -4.76
C ILE A 286 3.81 -15.08 -4.21
N THR A 287 4.20 -15.88 -3.20
CA THR A 287 3.31 -16.88 -2.59
C THR A 287 2.15 -16.22 -1.83
N ASP A 288 2.40 -15.12 -1.12
CA ASP A 288 1.37 -14.36 -0.39
C ASP A 288 0.35 -13.72 -1.35
N PHE A 289 0.82 -13.17 -2.47
CA PHE A 289 -0.08 -12.65 -3.51
C PHE A 289 -0.89 -13.76 -4.18
N LEU A 290 -0.31 -14.94 -4.43
CA LEU A 290 -1.05 -16.11 -4.93
C LEU A 290 -2.12 -16.54 -3.92
N ALA A 291 -1.79 -16.62 -2.64
CA ALA A 291 -2.77 -16.95 -1.60
C ALA A 291 -3.91 -15.92 -1.56
N THR A 292 -3.58 -14.63 -1.68
CA THR A 292 -4.60 -13.58 -1.69
C THR A 292 -5.50 -13.64 -2.92
N ALA A 293 -4.95 -13.94 -4.10
CA ALA A 293 -5.72 -14.16 -5.30
C ALA A 293 -6.66 -15.37 -5.17
N LEU A 294 -6.22 -16.43 -4.50
CA LEU A 294 -7.08 -17.58 -4.14
C LEU A 294 -8.17 -17.19 -3.14
N TYR A 295 -7.86 -16.30 -2.20
CA TYR A 295 -8.82 -15.78 -1.21
C TYR A 295 -9.97 -15.03 -1.87
N THR A 296 -9.64 -14.19 -2.85
CA THR A 296 -10.58 -13.31 -3.56
C THR A 296 -11.15 -13.94 -4.84
N ASP A 297 -10.61 -15.07 -5.30
CA ASP A 297 -10.81 -15.69 -6.62
C ASP A 297 -10.59 -14.72 -7.79
N ASP A 298 -9.55 -13.91 -7.68
CA ASP A 298 -9.24 -12.88 -8.66
C ASP A 298 -7.85 -13.07 -9.26
N ASP A 299 -7.84 -13.58 -10.51
CA ASP A 299 -6.60 -13.81 -11.25
C ASP A 299 -5.87 -12.49 -11.58
N GLU A 300 -6.62 -11.37 -11.75
CA GLU A 300 -6.06 -10.08 -12.09
C GLU A 300 -5.22 -9.49 -10.93
N LEU A 301 -5.60 -9.80 -9.68
CA LEU A 301 -4.83 -9.39 -8.51
C LEU A 301 -3.38 -9.91 -8.57
N PHE A 302 -3.22 -11.21 -8.83
CA PHE A 302 -1.91 -11.84 -8.94
C PHE A 302 -1.17 -11.44 -10.21
N THR A 303 -1.87 -11.40 -11.34
CA THR A 303 -1.32 -11.02 -12.64
C THR A 303 -0.82 -9.56 -12.63
N GLY A 304 -1.60 -8.65 -12.06
CA GLY A 304 -1.23 -7.24 -11.91
C GLY A 304 0.02 -7.06 -11.04
N PHE A 305 0.09 -7.77 -9.91
CA PHE A 305 1.27 -7.78 -9.05
C PHE A 305 2.53 -8.27 -9.81
N LEU A 306 2.44 -9.37 -10.55
CA LEU A 306 3.59 -9.90 -11.27
C LEU A 306 4.01 -9.02 -12.45
N THR A 307 3.06 -8.41 -13.15
CA THR A 307 3.36 -7.46 -14.22
C THR A 307 4.09 -6.23 -13.67
N TRP A 308 3.61 -5.68 -12.56
CA TRP A 308 4.26 -4.58 -11.86
C TRP A 308 5.66 -4.97 -11.35
N THR A 309 5.81 -6.15 -10.73
CA THR A 309 7.12 -6.69 -10.30
C THR A 309 8.07 -6.85 -11.49
N GLY A 310 7.59 -7.39 -12.61
CA GLY A 310 8.36 -7.53 -13.84
C GLY A 310 8.82 -6.19 -14.40
N ALA A 311 7.99 -5.15 -14.35
CA ALA A 311 8.37 -3.79 -14.73
C ALA A 311 9.50 -3.25 -13.82
N ILE A 312 9.36 -3.39 -12.50
CA ILE A 312 10.42 -2.99 -11.54
C ILE A 312 11.74 -3.74 -11.80
N LEU A 313 11.69 -5.06 -12.00
CA LEU A 313 12.88 -5.85 -12.32
C LEU A 313 13.55 -5.35 -13.60
N THR A 314 12.77 -5.03 -14.62
CA THR A 314 13.26 -4.50 -15.90
C THR A 314 13.98 -3.16 -15.73
N THR A 315 13.46 -2.23 -14.91
CA THR A 315 14.16 -0.96 -14.62
C THR A 315 15.49 -1.18 -13.89
N ARG A 316 15.66 -2.32 -13.24
CA ARG A 316 16.89 -2.73 -12.53
C ARG A 316 17.81 -3.63 -13.41
N GLY A 317 17.49 -3.80 -14.68
CA GLY A 317 18.27 -4.60 -15.62
C GLY A 317 18.02 -6.11 -15.54
N VAL A 318 16.97 -6.55 -14.84
CA VAL A 318 16.57 -7.96 -14.76
C VAL A 318 15.35 -8.18 -15.65
N PRO A 319 15.40 -9.03 -16.68
CA PRO A 319 14.29 -9.26 -17.57
C PRO A 319 13.06 -9.84 -16.84
N ALA A 320 11.85 -9.35 -17.16
CA ALA A 320 10.60 -9.83 -16.52
C ALA A 320 10.39 -11.35 -16.66
N HIS A 321 10.87 -11.97 -17.76
CA HIS A 321 10.77 -13.41 -17.95
C HIS A 321 11.58 -14.24 -16.94
N SER A 322 12.45 -13.62 -16.16
CA SER A 322 13.17 -14.27 -15.06
C SER A 322 12.21 -14.78 -13.96
N LEU A 323 10.96 -14.31 -13.93
CA LEU A 323 9.92 -14.80 -13.04
C LEU A 323 9.31 -16.15 -13.48
N HIS A 324 9.44 -16.55 -14.77
CA HIS A 324 8.84 -17.79 -15.28
C HIS A 324 9.27 -19.06 -14.53
N PRO A 325 10.56 -19.27 -14.25
CA PRO A 325 10.98 -20.47 -13.50
C PRO A 325 10.34 -20.59 -12.12
N THR A 326 10.11 -19.46 -11.45
CA THR A 326 9.39 -19.42 -10.17
C THR A 326 7.95 -19.87 -10.34
N LEU A 327 7.24 -19.36 -11.35
CA LEU A 327 5.87 -19.75 -11.62
C LEU A 327 5.75 -21.23 -12.02
N ASP A 328 6.71 -21.74 -12.81
CA ASP A 328 6.76 -23.15 -13.20
C ASP A 328 7.00 -24.07 -11.98
N ALA A 329 7.87 -23.64 -11.05
CA ALA A 329 8.16 -24.39 -9.82
C ALA A 329 6.93 -24.42 -8.88
N LEU A 330 6.26 -23.30 -8.69
CA LEU A 330 5.01 -23.22 -7.91
C LEU A 330 3.90 -24.05 -8.56
N ALA A 331 3.73 -23.99 -9.89
CA ALA A 331 2.72 -24.75 -10.60
C ALA A 331 2.95 -26.28 -10.50
N ALA A 332 4.21 -26.71 -10.45
CA ALA A 332 4.56 -28.13 -10.26
C ALA A 332 4.23 -28.60 -8.83
N GLN A 333 4.49 -27.78 -7.82
CA GLN A 333 4.16 -28.09 -6.42
C GLN A 333 2.63 -28.07 -6.18
N LEU A 334 1.90 -27.16 -6.86
CA LEU A 334 0.47 -26.97 -6.73
C LEU A 334 -0.33 -27.69 -7.84
N LYS A 335 0.20 -28.80 -8.37
CA LYS A 335 -0.42 -29.55 -9.51
C LYS A 335 -1.85 -30.03 -9.24
N ASP A 336 -2.18 -30.29 -7.99
CA ASP A 336 -3.48 -30.79 -7.54
C ASP A 336 -4.45 -29.66 -7.13
N PHE A 337 -4.06 -28.39 -7.36
CA PHE A 337 -4.82 -27.19 -7.01
C PHE A 337 -5.30 -26.47 -8.29
N PRO A 338 -6.53 -26.71 -8.76
CA PRO A 338 -7.03 -26.19 -10.04
C PRO A 338 -7.02 -24.66 -10.14
N ARG A 339 -7.45 -23.96 -9.08
CA ARG A 339 -7.49 -22.48 -9.04
C ARG A 339 -6.09 -21.89 -9.03
N ALA A 340 -5.20 -22.40 -8.18
CA ALA A 340 -3.80 -21.95 -8.15
C ALA A 340 -3.14 -22.13 -9.52
N ARG A 341 -3.34 -23.26 -10.19
CA ARG A 341 -2.82 -23.50 -11.55
C ARG A 341 -3.39 -22.55 -12.59
N ARG A 342 -4.69 -22.25 -12.51
CA ARG A 342 -5.34 -21.27 -13.39
C ARG A 342 -4.68 -19.90 -13.23
N ILE A 343 -4.57 -19.41 -11.99
CA ILE A 343 -3.96 -18.11 -11.65
C ILE A 343 -2.51 -18.03 -12.14
N LEU A 344 -1.68 -19.02 -11.80
CA LEU A 344 -0.30 -19.11 -12.25
C LEU A 344 -0.16 -19.14 -13.78
N GLY A 345 -1.05 -19.87 -14.44
CA GLY A 345 -1.10 -19.93 -15.91
C GLY A 345 -1.48 -18.60 -16.57
N HIS A 346 -2.41 -17.84 -16.00
CA HIS A 346 -2.78 -16.51 -16.48
C HIS A 346 -1.61 -15.53 -16.33
N ALA A 347 -1.01 -15.47 -15.16
CA ALA A 347 0.13 -14.60 -14.89
C ALA A 347 1.34 -14.90 -15.80
N ARG A 348 1.63 -16.20 -16.04
CA ARG A 348 2.68 -16.61 -16.96
C ARG A 348 2.47 -16.10 -18.38
N ARG A 349 1.22 -16.18 -18.90
CA ARG A 349 0.88 -15.65 -20.22
C ARG A 349 1.02 -14.13 -20.30
N ALA A 350 0.58 -13.41 -19.27
CA ALA A 350 0.70 -11.96 -19.21
C ALA A 350 2.16 -11.47 -19.23
N LEU A 351 3.06 -12.15 -18.54
CA LEU A 351 4.50 -11.83 -18.57
C LEU A 351 5.15 -12.06 -19.96
N VAL A 352 4.59 -12.97 -20.78
CA VAL A 352 5.06 -13.19 -22.18
C VAL A 352 4.55 -12.11 -23.10
N ALA A 353 3.30 -11.66 -22.92
CA ALA A 353 2.66 -10.68 -23.82
C ALA A 353 3.29 -9.27 -23.71
N GLY A 354 4.06 -9.00 -22.64
CA GLY A 354 4.54 -7.65 -22.35
C GLY A 354 3.40 -6.70 -21.92
N PRO A 355 3.68 -5.47 -21.49
CA PRO A 355 2.64 -4.49 -21.21
C PRO A 355 1.91 -4.18 -22.51
N GLY A 356 0.70 -4.69 -22.67
CA GLY A 356 -0.18 -4.39 -23.78
C GLY A 356 -0.46 -2.88 -23.82
N THR A 357 -0.53 -2.32 -25.03
CA THR A 357 -0.86 -0.91 -25.30
C THR A 357 -2.35 -0.61 -25.09
N ASP A 358 -3.09 -1.48 -24.39
CA ASP A 358 -4.50 -1.27 -24.11
C ASP A 358 -4.78 -1.31 -22.61
N SER A 359 -5.23 -0.16 -22.11
CA SER A 359 -5.77 0.08 -20.76
C SER A 359 -4.95 -0.54 -19.62
N GLY A 360 -3.85 0.11 -19.26
CA GLY A 360 -3.17 -0.16 -18.01
C GLY A 360 -4.11 0.10 -16.83
N PRO A 361 -4.30 -0.87 -15.91
CA PRO A 361 -4.75 -0.51 -14.60
C PRO A 361 -3.61 0.26 -13.95
N CYS A 362 -3.78 1.56 -13.89
CA CYS A 362 -3.25 2.35 -12.81
C CYS A 362 -1.75 2.43 -12.59
N ALA A 363 -1.17 3.40 -13.22
CA ALA A 363 0.06 4.02 -12.73
C ALA A 363 -0.12 4.75 -11.37
N ASP A 364 -1.27 4.62 -10.70
CA ASP A 364 -1.62 5.54 -9.62
C ASP A 364 -1.41 5.02 -8.19
N THR A 365 -1.18 3.75 -7.98
CA THR A 365 -0.77 3.24 -6.66
C THR A 365 -0.04 1.92 -6.84
N GLY A 366 1.28 1.97 -7.03
CA GLY A 366 2.09 0.77 -6.77
C GLY A 366 1.80 0.25 -5.37
N PRO A 367 1.81 -1.08 -5.13
CA PRO A 367 1.79 -1.59 -3.78
C PRO A 367 2.93 -0.90 -3.05
N GLY A 368 2.57 -0.17 -1.99
CA GLY A 368 3.51 0.67 -1.25
C GLY A 368 4.76 -0.10 -0.87
N SER A 369 5.83 0.64 -0.72
CA SER A 369 7.20 0.19 -0.46
C SER A 369 7.30 -0.96 0.53
N GLY A 370 7.15 -2.19 0.02
CA GLY A 370 7.69 -3.38 0.64
C GLY A 370 9.21 -3.41 0.42
N PRO A 371 10.00 -4.20 1.15
CA PRO A 371 11.42 -4.33 0.85
C PRO A 371 11.59 -4.66 -0.63
N ALA A 372 12.42 -3.89 -1.31
CA ALA A 372 12.64 -4.04 -2.75
C ALA A 372 13.13 -5.45 -3.06
N PRO A 373 12.62 -6.10 -4.14
CA PRO A 373 13.22 -7.35 -4.61
C PRO A 373 14.72 -7.12 -4.80
N GLY A 374 15.54 -7.96 -4.19
CA GLY A 374 16.99 -7.82 -4.18
C GLY A 374 17.53 -7.90 -5.61
N ALA A 375 17.97 -6.77 -6.15
CA ALA A 375 18.67 -6.75 -7.42
C ALA A 375 20.00 -7.50 -7.25
N GLY A 376 20.03 -8.78 -7.65
CA GLY A 376 21.26 -9.49 -7.85
C GLY A 376 22.11 -8.77 -8.89
N THR A 377 23.11 -8.02 -8.44
CA THR A 377 24.12 -7.45 -9.33
C THR A 377 24.88 -8.62 -9.97
N GLY A 378 24.64 -8.86 -11.26
CA GLY A 378 25.42 -9.79 -12.05
C GLY A 378 26.93 -9.47 -11.96
N PRO A 379 27.82 -10.45 -12.16
CA PRO A 379 29.25 -10.26 -11.99
C PRO A 379 29.76 -9.22 -12.98
N ARG A 380 30.25 -8.09 -12.46
CA ARG A 380 31.09 -7.17 -13.23
C ARG A 380 32.43 -7.88 -13.48
N SER A 381 32.76 -8.12 -14.73
CA SER A 381 34.09 -8.54 -15.18
C SER A 381 35.13 -7.55 -14.66
N GLY A 382 35.90 -7.99 -13.66
CA GLY A 382 36.97 -7.19 -13.09
C GLY A 382 38.21 -7.22 -13.97
N THR A 383 38.66 -6.06 -14.39
CA THR A 383 40.05 -5.79 -14.72
C THR A 383 40.78 -5.38 -13.45
N ARG A 384 41.80 -6.17 -13.07
CA ARG A 384 42.78 -5.78 -12.05
C ARG A 384 43.63 -4.62 -12.54
N PRO A 385 44.10 -3.78 -11.64
CA PRO A 385 45.50 -3.34 -11.65
C PRO A 385 46.20 -3.56 -10.31
N GLY A 386 47.50 -3.76 -10.44
CA GLY A 386 48.51 -4.20 -9.56
C GLY A 386 48.83 -3.41 -8.29
N SER A 387 49.44 -4.12 -7.43
CA SER A 387 50.48 -3.85 -6.40
C SER A 387 50.90 -2.40 -6.15
N GLY A 388 50.85 -1.99 -4.87
CA GLY A 388 51.57 -0.83 -4.31
C GLY A 388 51.56 -0.87 -2.80
N SER A 389 52.72 -1.14 -2.21
CA SER A 389 53.06 -1.25 -0.77
C SER A 389 52.85 0.01 0.07
N SER A 390 52.74 -0.26 1.38
CA SER A 390 53.32 0.50 2.54
C SER A 390 52.69 1.86 2.91
N VAL A 391 52.13 2.02 4.01
CA VAL A 391 52.51 2.27 5.41
C VAL A 391 51.23 2.32 6.27
#